data_785f3d5a31de2be99a11d1745ef87867
#
_entry.id   785f3d5a31de2be99a11d1745ef87867
#
_cell.length_a   1.000
_cell.length_b   1.000
_cell.length_c   1.000
_cell.angle_alpha   90.00
_cell.angle_beta   90.00
_cell.angle_gamma   90.00
#
_symmetry.space_group_name_H-M   'P 1'
#
loop_
_entity.id
_entity.type
_entity.pdbx_description
1 polymer ?
#
loop_
_entity_poly.entity_id
_entity_poly.type
_entity_poly.pdbx_seq_one_letter_code
_entity_poly.pdbx_strand_id
1 'polypeptide(L)'
;RVDAMQYLLQPVHQTEVSALLKRAVEPEYGPTLTVTTADGVRALAYAELEYLECTHHIVHFHLTTGEDVASLSLRVPFSAVAQPLLADGRFVQPHRSYVVNLEAVQLLSPGEVRMRSGARIPIPRGRETAVREAFCARLG
;
A
#
# COMPACT_ATOMS: atom_id res chain seq x y z
N ARG A 1 -19.81 -25.12 9.88
CA ARG A 1 -19.96 -24.73 9.12
C ARG A 1 -19.54 -24.70 8.61
N VAL A 2 -19.32 -24.93 8.97
CA VAL A 2 -19.34 -24.54 8.15
C VAL A 2 -18.90 -24.56 7.67
N ASP A 3 -18.78 -25.01 8.01
CA ASP A 3 -18.81 -24.71 7.23
C ASP A 3 -18.24 -24.59 6.69
N ALA A 4 -18.06 -24.92 7.04
CA ALA A 4 -17.99 -24.47 6.25
C ALA A 4 -17.56 -24.62 5.66
N MET A 5 -17.46 -25.07 5.97
CA MET A 5 -17.48 -24.80 5.20
C MET A 5 -17.70 -24.90 4.30
N GLN A 6 -17.92 -25.13 4.52
CA GLN A 6 -18.40 -24.81 3.60
C GLN A 6 -18.41 -24.30 2.86
N TYR A 7 -18.23 -24.32 2.86
CA TYR A 7 -18.56 -23.44 2.00
C TYR A 7 -18.12 -23.11 1.33
N LEU A 8 -17.79 -23.22 1.41
CA LEU A 8 -17.68 -22.51 0.63
C LEU A 8 -17.47 -22.52 -0.24
N LEU A 9 -17.38 -22.78 -0.13
CA LEU A 9 -17.49 -22.36 -1.00
C LEU A 9 -17.48 -21.93 -1.77
N GLN A 10 -17.48 -21.69 -1.70
CA GLN A 10 -17.62 -20.96 -2.40
C GLN A 10 -17.57 -20.26 -2.98
N PRO A 11 -17.62 -20.15 -2.85
CA PRO A 11 -17.42 -19.16 -3.30
C PRO A 11 -17.85 -18.44 -3.54
N VAL A 12 -18.24 -18.29 -3.16
CA VAL A 12 -18.62 -17.48 -3.23
C VAL A 12 -18.79 -16.70 -3.40
N HIS A 13 -19.13 -16.42 -3.30
CA HIS A 13 -19.31 -15.43 -3.42
C HIS A 13 -18.72 -14.75 -3.27
N GLN A 14 -18.34 -14.55 -3.18
CA GLN A 14 -17.76 -13.88 -2.89
C GLN A 14 -17.86 -12.81 -2.56
N THR A 15 -18.53 -12.51 -2.56
CA THR A 15 -18.48 -11.46 -2.02
C THR A 15 -19.13 -11.39 -0.84
N GLU A 16 -19.95 -11.78 -0.42
CA GLU A 16 -20.30 -11.74 0.67
C GLU A 16 -19.82 -12.61 1.38
N VAL A 17 -19.75 -13.39 1.04
CA VAL A 17 -18.88 -14.15 1.53
C VAL A 17 -17.76 -13.44 1.93
N SER A 18 -17.45 -12.41 1.26
CA SER A 18 -16.23 -11.75 1.47
C SER A 18 -16.19 -10.98 2.77
N ALA A 19 -17.28 -10.54 3.31
CA ALA A 19 -17.20 -9.80 4.55
C ALA A 19 -16.75 -10.68 5.70
N LEU A 20 -17.28 -11.87 5.76
CA LEU A 20 -16.90 -12.75 6.83
C LEU A 20 -15.53 -13.32 6.63
N LEU A 21 -15.19 -13.69 5.42
CA LEU A 21 -13.88 -14.24 5.15
C LEU A 21 -12.79 -13.25 5.38
N LYS A 22 -13.03 -11.99 5.12
CA LYS A 22 -12.07 -10.97 5.33
C LYS A 22 -11.61 -10.92 6.75
N ARG A 23 -12.52 -11.01 7.67
CA ARG A 23 -12.19 -10.95 9.06
C ARG A 23 -11.35 -12.15 9.49
N ALA A 24 -11.66 -13.32 8.96
CA ALA A 24 -10.94 -14.52 9.32
C ALA A 24 -9.53 -14.51 8.77
N VAL A 25 -9.33 -13.89 7.62
CA VAL A 25 -8.05 -13.95 6.93
C VAL A 25 -7.09 -12.88 7.39
N GLU A 26 -7.59 -11.70 7.72
CA GLU A 26 -6.74 -10.57 8.01
C GLU A 26 -5.72 -10.78 9.10
N PRO A 27 -6.02 -11.43 10.22
CA PRO A 27 -5.00 -11.62 11.23
C PRO A 27 -3.76 -12.32 10.72
N GLU A 28 -3.91 -13.18 9.73
CA GLU A 28 -2.81 -13.95 9.21
C GLU A 28 -1.99 -13.18 8.19
N TYR A 29 -2.67 -12.41 7.33
CA TYR A 29 -1.99 -11.70 6.25
C TYR A 29 -1.86 -10.21 6.49
N GLY A 30 -2.53 -9.72 7.53
CA GLY A 30 -2.54 -8.30 7.81
C GLY A 30 -3.46 -7.53 6.88
N PRO A 31 -3.40 -6.21 6.93
CA PRO A 31 -4.27 -5.38 6.10
C PRO A 31 -3.89 -5.48 4.62
N THR A 32 -4.90 -5.36 3.78
CA THR A 32 -4.72 -5.42 2.33
C THR A 32 -5.40 -4.23 1.67
N LEU A 33 -4.94 -3.92 0.48
CA LEU A 33 -5.49 -2.86 -0.37
C LEU A 33 -5.99 -3.51 -1.66
N THR A 34 -7.20 -3.16 -2.06
CA THR A 34 -7.78 -3.69 -3.29
C THR A 34 -7.51 -2.71 -4.43
N VAL A 35 -6.99 -3.23 -5.53
CA VAL A 35 -6.62 -2.42 -6.68
C VAL A 35 -7.30 -2.98 -7.92
N THR A 36 -7.94 -2.10 -8.69
CA THR A 36 -8.50 -2.49 -9.98
C THR A 36 -7.46 -2.24 -11.05
N THR A 37 -7.12 -3.29 -11.77
CA THR A 37 -6.12 -3.23 -12.85
C THR A 37 -6.76 -3.62 -14.16
N ALA A 38 -6.00 -3.51 -15.24
CA ALA A 38 -6.47 -3.93 -16.56
C ALA A 38 -6.81 -5.42 -16.61
N ASP A 39 -6.17 -6.20 -15.76
CA ASP A 39 -6.39 -7.65 -15.73
C ASP A 39 -7.46 -8.08 -14.73
N GLY A 40 -7.94 -7.16 -13.92
CA GLY A 40 -8.95 -7.49 -12.92
C GLY A 40 -8.65 -6.83 -11.59
N VAL A 41 -9.30 -7.29 -10.54
CA VAL A 41 -9.15 -6.76 -9.19
C VAL A 41 -8.12 -7.58 -8.45
N ARG A 42 -7.17 -6.90 -7.83
CA ARG A 42 -6.08 -7.54 -7.09
C ARG A 42 -6.06 -7.04 -5.65
N ALA A 43 -5.77 -7.93 -4.73
CA ALA A 43 -5.56 -7.57 -3.33
C ALA A 43 -4.05 -7.56 -3.08
N LEU A 44 -3.56 -6.45 -2.53
CA LEU A 44 -2.14 -6.29 -2.22
C LEU A 44 -2.01 -6.14 -0.71
N ALA A 45 -1.20 -6.97 -0.09
CA ALA A 45 -0.95 -6.84 1.34
C ALA A 45 -0.10 -5.60 1.58
N TYR A 46 -0.41 -4.86 2.64
CA TYR A 46 0.39 -3.67 2.98
C TYR A 46 1.86 -4.03 3.13
N ALA A 47 2.14 -5.20 3.69
CA ALA A 47 3.52 -5.62 3.90
C ALA A 47 4.27 -5.85 2.60
N GLU A 48 3.58 -6.05 1.49
CA GLU A 48 4.19 -6.24 0.18
C GLU A 48 4.46 -4.93 -0.53
N LEU A 49 3.88 -3.84 -0.08
CA LEU A 49 4.02 -2.56 -0.75
C LEU A 49 5.32 -1.90 -0.35
N GLU A 50 6.15 -1.58 -1.32
CA GLU A 50 7.37 -0.84 -1.07
C GLU A 50 7.07 0.66 -1.12
N TYR A 51 6.49 1.11 -2.22
CA TYR A 51 6.06 2.49 -2.35
C TYR A 51 5.04 2.59 -3.48
N LEU A 52 4.32 3.70 -3.50
CA LEU A 52 3.33 4.01 -4.53
C LEU A 52 3.73 5.30 -5.20
N GLU A 53 3.50 5.37 -6.50
CA GLU A 53 3.75 6.56 -7.29
C GLU A 53 2.52 6.84 -8.15
N CYS A 54 2.04 8.08 -8.12
CA CYS A 54 0.88 8.46 -8.94
C CYS A 54 1.34 9.38 -10.06
N THR A 55 1.12 8.96 -11.31
CA THR A 55 1.39 9.79 -12.48
C THR A 55 0.22 9.71 -13.41
N HIS A 56 -0.24 10.87 -13.91
CA HIS A 56 -1.33 10.94 -14.89
C HIS A 56 -2.56 10.14 -14.43
N HIS A 57 -2.90 10.25 -13.15
CA HIS A 57 -4.06 9.58 -12.53
C HIS A 57 -3.95 8.06 -12.49
N ILE A 58 -2.76 7.51 -12.69
CA ILE A 58 -2.52 6.08 -12.55
C ILE A 58 -1.58 5.88 -11.37
N VAL A 59 -1.95 4.96 -10.49
CA VAL A 59 -1.10 4.63 -9.36
C VAL A 59 -0.28 3.39 -9.72
N HIS A 60 1.02 3.51 -9.55
CA HIS A 60 1.95 2.40 -9.72
C HIS A 60 2.34 1.89 -8.35
N PHE A 61 1.98 0.65 -8.07
CA PHE A 61 2.27 0.00 -6.79
C PHE A 61 3.53 -0.83 -7.00
N HIS A 62 4.62 -0.41 -6.35
CA HIS A 62 5.90 -1.12 -6.45
C HIS A 62 6.00 -2.05 -5.26
N LEU A 63 6.10 -3.34 -5.55
CA LEU A 63 6.07 -4.35 -4.50
C LEU A 63 7.47 -4.74 -4.08
N THR A 64 7.58 -5.24 -2.86
CA THR A 64 8.87 -5.68 -2.33
C THR A 64 9.45 -6.85 -3.10
N THR A 65 8.63 -7.55 -3.86
CA THR A 65 9.09 -8.65 -4.71
C THR A 65 9.73 -8.15 -6.00
N GLY A 66 9.62 -6.86 -6.30
CA GLY A 66 10.09 -6.29 -7.56
C GLY A 66 9.00 -6.16 -8.60
N GLU A 67 7.83 -6.67 -8.32
CA GLU A 67 6.71 -6.56 -9.25
C GLU A 67 6.09 -5.17 -9.18
N ASP A 68 5.65 -4.65 -10.31
CA ASP A 68 4.93 -3.39 -10.39
C ASP A 68 3.51 -3.67 -10.84
N VAL A 69 2.56 -3.08 -10.11
CA VAL A 69 1.14 -3.22 -10.42
C VAL A 69 0.59 -1.83 -10.71
N ALA A 70 -0.02 -1.65 -11.88
CA ALA A 70 -0.58 -0.35 -12.26
C ALA A 70 -2.09 -0.40 -12.15
N SER A 71 -2.68 0.62 -11.51
CA SER A 71 -4.12 0.73 -11.43
C SER A 71 -4.68 1.23 -12.76
N LEU A 72 -5.99 1.09 -12.93
CA LEU A 72 -6.67 1.84 -13.98
C LEU A 72 -6.66 3.31 -13.58
N SER A 73 -7.00 4.17 -14.52
CA SER A 73 -7.06 5.60 -14.26
C SER A 73 -8.00 5.89 -13.10
N LEU A 74 -7.52 6.66 -12.13
CA LEU A 74 -8.30 6.97 -10.95
C LEU A 74 -9.45 7.88 -11.26
N ARG A 75 -10.57 7.64 -10.59
CA ARG A 75 -11.71 8.55 -10.62
C ARG A 75 -11.82 9.37 -9.34
N VAL A 76 -10.85 9.18 -8.44
CA VAL A 76 -10.75 9.91 -7.18
C VAL A 76 -9.33 10.44 -7.08
N PRO A 77 -9.08 11.44 -6.24
CA PRO A 77 -7.71 11.93 -6.08
C PRO A 77 -6.83 10.87 -5.43
N PHE A 78 -5.53 10.97 -5.71
CA PHE A 78 -4.58 10.04 -5.12
C PHE A 78 -4.62 10.06 -3.60
N SER A 79 -4.92 11.22 -3.00
CA SER A 79 -5.01 11.33 -1.55
C SER A 79 -6.08 10.39 -0.99
N ALA A 80 -7.16 10.14 -1.73
CA ALA A 80 -8.18 9.21 -1.28
C ALA A 80 -7.67 7.77 -1.28
N VAL A 81 -6.82 7.43 -2.24
CA VAL A 81 -6.18 6.11 -2.28
C VAL A 81 -5.17 5.96 -1.15
N ALA A 82 -4.44 7.03 -0.87
CA ALA A 82 -3.37 7.01 0.13
C ALA A 82 -3.89 6.99 1.55
N GLN A 83 -5.09 7.51 1.78
CA GLN A 83 -5.56 7.73 3.14
C GLN A 83 -5.56 6.48 4.02
N PRO A 84 -6.09 5.33 3.56
CA PRO A 84 -6.04 4.13 4.42
C PRO A 84 -4.61 3.68 4.71
N LEU A 85 -3.69 3.90 3.78
CA LEU A 85 -2.29 3.56 4.02
C LEU A 85 -1.68 4.49 5.05
N LEU A 86 -1.97 5.77 4.95
CA LEU A 86 -1.41 6.75 5.88
C LEU A 86 -1.96 6.59 7.29
N ALA A 87 -3.12 5.97 7.43
CA ALA A 87 -3.66 5.64 8.74
C ALA A 87 -2.88 4.51 9.41
N ASP A 88 -2.13 3.73 8.64
CA ASP A 88 -1.28 2.68 9.14
C ASP A 88 0.12 3.27 9.36
N GLY A 89 0.68 3.15 10.55
CA GLY A 89 1.92 3.81 10.91
C GLY A 89 3.15 3.43 10.09
N ARG A 90 3.05 2.43 9.20
CA ARG A 90 4.19 2.03 8.39
C ARG A 90 4.36 2.87 7.13
N PHE A 91 3.39 3.73 6.80
CA PHE A 91 3.44 4.51 5.57
C PHE A 91 3.54 6.00 5.87
N VAL A 92 4.23 6.72 4.98
CA VAL A 92 4.31 8.17 5.04
C VAL A 92 4.25 8.69 3.61
N GLN A 93 3.75 9.90 3.46
CA GLN A 93 3.66 10.55 2.15
C GLN A 93 4.68 11.67 2.06
N PRO A 94 5.90 11.39 1.57
CA PRO A 94 6.94 12.42 1.49
C PRO A 94 6.68 13.44 0.40
N HIS A 95 5.87 13.09 -0.60
CA HIS A 95 5.60 13.92 -1.74
C HIS A 95 4.16 13.65 -2.16
N ARG A 96 3.49 14.67 -2.72
CA ARG A 96 2.07 14.53 -3.05
C ARG A 96 1.78 13.38 -4.02
N SER A 97 2.79 12.93 -4.77
CA SER A 97 2.63 11.85 -5.74
C SER A 97 3.22 10.53 -5.27
N TYR A 98 3.71 10.45 -4.04
CA TYR A 98 4.37 9.26 -3.53
C TYR A 98 3.90 8.92 -2.14
N VAL A 99 3.78 7.61 -1.88
CA VAL A 99 3.59 7.09 -0.52
C VAL A 99 4.62 5.99 -0.36
N VAL A 100 5.38 6.02 0.73
CA VAL A 100 6.44 5.02 0.94
C VAL A 100 6.17 4.22 2.20
N ASN A 101 6.57 2.95 2.17
CA ASN A 101 6.55 2.08 3.33
C ASN A 101 7.85 2.29 4.09
N LEU A 102 7.74 2.80 5.31
CA LEU A 102 8.93 3.11 6.11
C LEU A 102 9.77 1.86 6.39
N GLU A 103 9.16 0.69 6.41
CA GLU A 103 9.88 -0.55 6.65
C GLU A 103 10.72 -0.97 5.45
N ALA A 104 10.49 -0.37 4.28
CA ALA A 104 11.24 -0.66 3.08
C ALA A 104 12.23 0.44 2.74
N VAL A 105 12.44 1.39 3.64
CA VAL A 105 13.39 2.48 3.44
C VAL A 105 14.79 1.97 3.76
N GLN A 106 15.72 2.18 2.85
CA GLN A 106 17.10 1.84 3.07
C GLN A 106 17.87 2.99 3.71
N LEU A 107 17.61 4.20 3.23
CA LEU A 107 18.36 5.38 3.68
C LEU A 107 17.48 6.61 3.55
N LEU A 108 17.47 7.42 4.60
CA LEU A 108 16.79 8.70 4.58
C LEU A 108 17.86 9.77 4.58
N SER A 109 17.88 10.58 3.53
CA SER A 109 18.84 11.69 3.44
C SER A 109 18.05 12.97 3.21
N PRO A 110 18.69 14.13 3.40
CA PRO A 110 18.01 15.38 3.10
C PRO A 110 17.60 15.39 1.63
N GLY A 111 16.34 15.65 1.37
CA GLY A 111 15.86 15.78 0.02
C GLY A 111 15.42 14.50 -0.66
N GLU A 112 15.71 13.32 -0.12
CA GLU A 112 15.25 12.11 -0.76
C GLU A 112 15.19 10.93 0.21
N VAL A 113 14.33 9.97 -0.15
CA VAL A 113 14.24 8.68 0.52
C VAL A 113 14.75 7.63 -0.46
N ARG A 114 15.70 6.81 -0.03
CA ARG A 114 16.16 5.70 -0.85
C ARG A 114 15.50 4.43 -0.35
N MET A 115 14.80 3.76 -1.25
CA MET A 115 14.13 2.51 -0.92
C MET A 115 15.10 1.34 -1.06
N ARG A 116 14.74 0.19 -0.50
CA ARG A 116 15.59 -0.99 -0.57
C ARG A 116 15.79 -1.48 -1.98
N SER A 117 14.84 -1.22 -2.86
CA SER A 117 14.98 -1.58 -4.28
C SER A 117 15.95 -0.68 -5.02
N GLY A 118 16.38 0.42 -4.41
CA GLY A 118 17.22 1.42 -5.05
C GLY A 118 16.46 2.61 -5.57
N ALA A 119 15.14 2.60 -5.48
CA ALA A 119 14.34 3.73 -5.93
C ALA A 119 14.62 4.94 -5.05
N ARG A 120 14.59 6.13 -5.66
CA ARG A 120 14.83 7.39 -4.95
C ARG A 120 13.58 8.23 -5.04
N ILE A 121 13.03 8.57 -3.88
CA ILE A 121 11.78 9.30 -3.79
C ILE A 121 12.11 10.71 -3.31
N PRO A 122 11.75 11.76 -4.06
CA PRO A 122 12.10 13.11 -3.65
C PRO A 122 11.29 13.56 -2.44
N ILE A 123 11.93 14.37 -1.58
CA ILE A 123 11.26 15.00 -0.46
C ILE A 123 11.32 16.50 -0.70
N PRO A 124 10.18 17.15 -0.95
CA PRO A 124 10.17 18.61 -1.14
C PRO A 124 10.62 19.33 0.12
N ARG A 125 11.15 20.51 -0.07
CA ARG A 125 11.51 21.36 1.05
C ARG A 125 10.30 21.57 1.95
N GLY A 126 10.51 21.44 3.24
CA GLY A 126 9.44 21.60 4.21
C GLY A 126 8.81 20.30 4.65
N ARG A 127 9.11 19.20 3.96
CA ARG A 127 8.56 17.90 4.33
C ARG A 127 9.59 17.01 5.03
N GLU A 128 10.83 17.42 5.05
CA GLU A 128 11.93 16.57 5.53
C GLU A 128 11.78 16.20 6.99
N THR A 129 11.39 17.18 7.81
CA THR A 129 11.25 16.93 9.25
C THR A 129 10.15 15.92 9.53
N ALA A 130 9.00 16.08 8.87
CA ALA A 130 7.88 15.17 9.08
C ALA A 130 8.23 13.74 8.68
N VAL A 131 8.94 13.59 7.56
CA VAL A 131 9.33 12.26 7.09
C VAL A 131 10.34 11.65 8.05
N ARG A 132 11.30 12.44 8.51
CA ARG A 132 12.31 11.96 9.46
C ARG A 132 11.67 11.52 10.78
N GLU A 133 10.72 12.32 11.27
CA GLU A 133 10.06 11.98 12.52
C GLU A 133 9.26 10.69 12.39
N ALA A 134 8.57 10.52 11.25
CA ALA A 134 7.81 9.30 11.03
C ALA A 134 8.73 8.09 10.96
N PHE A 135 9.88 8.25 10.29
CA PHE A 135 10.84 7.16 10.17
C PHE A 135 11.42 6.78 11.52
N CYS A 136 11.81 7.77 12.32
CA CYS A 136 12.38 7.52 13.64
C CYS A 136 11.34 6.90 14.57
N ALA A 137 10.10 7.33 14.49
CA ALA A 137 9.04 6.75 15.32
C ALA A 137 8.81 5.28 14.96
N ARG A 138 8.96 4.94 13.70
CA ARG A 138 8.76 3.55 13.26
C ARG A 138 9.92 2.66 13.70
N LEU A 139 11.13 3.21 13.73
CA LEU A 139 12.29 2.46 14.18
C LEU A 139 12.28 2.26 15.69
N GLY A 140 11.84 3.29 16.37
CA GLY A 140 11.88 3.30 17.82
C GLY A 140 10.83 2.57 18.49
#